data_64de6bbcdd8dcc1a4d8c41c3bb6e5c3b
#
_entry.id   64de6bbcdd8dcc1a4d8c41c3bb6e5c3b
#
_cell.length_a   1.000
_cell.length_b   1.000
_cell.length_c   1.000
_cell.angle_alpha   90.00
_cell.angle_beta   90.00
_cell.angle_gamma   90.00
#
_symmetry.space_group_name_H-M   'P 1'
#
loop_
_entity.id
_entity.type
_entity.pdbx_description
1 polymer ?
#
loop_
_entity_poly.entity_id
_entity_poly.type
_entity_poly.pdbx_seq_one_letter_code
_entity_poly.pdbx_strand_id
1 'polypeptide(L)'
;MKNYFKKFSIMFVMLLAIIGFGTIQNGSMVNAATVGQQLMEPESGWKRYDDSDFNIQYKHEFMISGSSDQNYQGCGHKTNMTKSDNQYIYFSFYGSKLRLFDYPCYNASKNSKISFDGGKTFERCSAYGVPSEMYTMFYEKIGLENKIHNVVIEIPVEENTIFGLDFLDTDGYLVPTVSFEKLSMDLTVGDSQQSYVLTSGAYTQEDVVLTSSDESVATIDQNCKVTALKEGKTVITAQYKNSEAKATCVVTVVHKGTNPPVDEPATGDGTLYIEMVDGNIKQAQDLDVADFIKWFKNRDLDDNDNPIYKIKNAKGNVEYLVHDKVVGFEVR
;
A
#
# COMPACT_ATOMS: atom_id res chain seq x y z
N MET A 1 47.60 22.15 -0.18
CA MET A 1 46.67 23.06 0.53
C MET A 1 45.35 23.30 -0.16
N LYS A 2 45.20 23.25 -1.49
CA LYS A 2 43.90 23.51 -2.19
C LYS A 2 42.79 22.45 -1.98
N ASN A 3 43.14 21.19 -1.61
CA ASN A 3 42.11 20.14 -1.45
C ASN A 3 41.49 20.05 -0.05
N TYR A 4 42.08 20.67 0.95
CA TYR A 4 41.50 20.72 2.32
C TYR A 4 40.38 21.75 2.42
N PHE A 5 40.47 22.88 1.71
CA PHE A 5 39.44 23.91 1.71
C PHE A 5 38.14 23.44 1.04
N LYS A 6 38.19 22.61 -0.02
CA LYS A 6 37.00 22.04 -0.66
C LYS A 6 36.26 21.04 0.25
N LYS A 7 36.99 20.19 1.00
CA LYS A 7 36.39 19.26 1.95
C LYS A 7 35.79 19.98 3.16
N PHE A 8 36.41 21.05 3.62
CA PHE A 8 35.90 21.86 4.72
C PHE A 8 34.61 22.60 4.32
N SER A 9 34.54 23.12 3.09
CA SER A 9 33.35 23.81 2.56
C SER A 9 32.15 22.88 2.41
N ILE A 10 32.36 21.63 1.95
CA ILE A 10 31.29 20.61 1.80
C ILE A 10 30.81 20.14 3.19
N MET A 11 31.72 19.97 4.16
CA MET A 11 31.36 19.58 5.52
C MET A 11 30.62 20.72 6.25
N PHE A 12 30.95 21.98 5.99
CA PHE A 12 30.26 23.15 6.55
C PHE A 12 28.86 23.34 5.95
N VAL A 13 28.68 23.05 4.66
CA VAL A 13 27.37 23.08 3.99
C VAL A 13 26.47 21.91 4.48
N MET A 14 27.05 20.72 4.72
CA MET A 14 26.28 19.62 5.33
C MET A 14 25.92 19.88 6.80
N LEU A 15 26.79 20.58 7.55
CA LEU A 15 26.49 20.96 8.94
C LEU A 15 25.39 22.04 9.02
N LEU A 16 25.31 22.93 8.03
CA LEU A 16 24.25 23.93 7.91
C LEU A 16 22.91 23.35 7.45
N ALA A 17 22.90 22.21 6.76
CA ALA A 17 21.69 21.52 6.37
C ALA A 17 21.03 20.75 7.54
N ILE A 18 21.77 20.52 8.63
CA ILE A 18 21.28 19.86 9.85
C ILE A 18 20.77 20.90 10.89
N ILE A 19 21.21 22.15 10.77
CA ILE A 19 20.70 23.24 11.60
C ILE A 19 19.49 23.82 10.86
N GLY A 20 18.30 23.33 11.21
CA GLY A 20 17.04 23.91 10.69
C GLY A 20 17.05 25.42 10.83
N PHE A 21 16.61 26.12 9.79
CA PHE A 21 16.43 27.57 9.83
C PHE A 21 15.41 27.92 10.91
N GLY A 22 15.90 28.19 12.13
CA GLY A 22 15.10 28.79 13.17
C GLY A 22 14.80 30.23 12.79
N THR A 23 13.55 30.62 12.74
CA THR A 23 13.16 32.01 12.62
C THR A 23 13.44 32.74 13.93
N ILE A 24 14.26 33.78 13.89
CA ILE A 24 14.51 34.64 15.06
C ILE A 24 13.28 35.53 15.26
N GLN A 25 12.44 35.15 16.22
CA GLN A 25 11.43 36.03 16.76
C GLN A 25 11.77 36.33 18.22
N ASN A 26 12.09 37.56 18.53
CA ASN A 26 12.43 38.06 19.87
C ASN A 26 13.68 37.45 20.54
N GLY A 27 14.77 37.23 19.81
CA GLY A 27 16.08 36.91 20.40
C GLY A 27 16.24 35.48 20.96
N SER A 28 15.26 34.62 20.85
CA SER A 28 15.35 33.18 21.17
C SER A 28 15.40 32.40 19.86
N MET A 29 16.43 31.52 19.69
CA MET A 29 16.40 30.53 18.63
C MET A 29 15.35 29.48 19.02
N VAL A 30 14.23 29.47 18.34
CA VAL A 30 13.26 28.38 18.44
C VAL A 30 13.79 27.26 17.54
N ASN A 31 14.34 26.21 18.14
CA ASN A 31 14.65 25.00 17.39
C ASN A 31 13.35 24.42 16.84
N ALA A 32 13.32 24.08 15.53
CA ALA A 32 12.19 23.35 14.96
C ALA A 32 11.99 22.03 15.74
N ALA A 33 10.72 21.71 15.99
CA ALA A 33 10.39 20.47 16.68
C ALA A 33 10.86 19.25 15.90
N THR A 34 11.18 18.19 16.60
CA THR A 34 11.66 16.93 16.03
C THR A 34 10.78 15.76 16.46
N VAL A 35 10.77 14.69 15.64
CA VAL A 35 10.06 13.44 16.00
C VAL A 35 10.50 12.96 17.39
N GLY A 36 9.54 12.56 18.21
CA GLY A 36 9.71 12.21 19.62
C GLY A 36 9.48 13.37 20.60
N GLN A 37 9.25 14.57 20.11
CA GLN A 37 9.00 15.75 20.94
C GLN A 37 7.49 15.97 21.14
N GLN A 38 7.11 16.38 22.34
CA GLN A 38 5.77 16.85 22.66
C GLN A 38 5.52 18.25 22.10
N LEU A 39 4.35 18.46 21.50
CA LEU A 39 3.87 19.78 21.08
C LEU A 39 2.45 20.01 21.59
N MET A 40 2.32 20.76 22.68
CA MET A 40 1.02 21.13 23.24
C MET A 40 0.22 22.03 22.29
N GLU A 41 0.90 22.94 21.60
CA GLU A 41 0.33 23.86 20.63
C GLU A 41 1.08 23.78 19.30
N PRO A 42 0.43 24.08 18.17
CA PRO A 42 1.11 24.11 16.88
C PRO A 42 2.12 25.27 16.84
N GLU A 43 3.28 25.03 16.23
CA GLU A 43 4.26 26.07 15.99
C GLU A 43 3.75 27.12 14.98
N SER A 44 4.38 28.29 14.96
CA SER A 44 4.04 29.34 13.98
C SER A 44 4.12 28.82 12.54
N GLY A 45 3.06 29.01 11.77
CA GLY A 45 2.93 28.53 10.39
C GLY A 45 2.42 27.10 10.26
N TRP A 46 1.94 26.51 11.36
CA TRP A 46 1.24 25.23 11.39
C TRP A 46 -0.18 25.42 11.91
N LYS A 47 -1.11 24.59 11.45
CA LYS A 47 -2.49 24.50 11.92
C LYS A 47 -2.77 23.08 12.39
N ARG A 48 -3.41 22.95 13.53
CA ARG A 48 -3.83 21.70 14.13
C ARG A 48 -5.23 21.31 13.71
N TYR A 49 -5.42 20.03 13.44
CA TYR A 49 -6.69 19.39 13.14
C TYR A 49 -6.84 18.15 14.01
N ASP A 50 -7.97 18.06 14.68
CA ASP A 50 -8.35 16.93 15.49
C ASP A 50 -8.56 15.69 14.62
N ASP A 51 -8.29 14.51 15.15
CA ASP A 51 -8.47 13.24 14.44
C ASP A 51 -9.95 12.93 14.13
N SER A 52 -10.89 13.58 14.80
CA SER A 52 -12.33 13.54 14.53
C SER A 52 -12.80 14.51 13.43
N ASP A 53 -11.89 15.26 12.78
CA ASP A 53 -12.25 16.13 11.65
C ASP A 53 -12.95 15.33 10.55
N PHE A 54 -14.09 15.84 10.07
CA PHE A 54 -14.93 15.15 9.09
C PHE A 54 -14.25 14.89 7.73
N ASN A 55 -13.09 15.51 7.46
CA ASN A 55 -12.27 15.22 6.29
C ASN A 55 -11.33 14.02 6.47
N ILE A 56 -11.22 13.49 7.69
CA ILE A 56 -10.43 12.29 7.99
C ILE A 56 -11.37 11.08 7.99
N GLN A 57 -11.02 10.07 7.21
CA GLN A 57 -11.81 8.85 7.06
C GLN A 57 -11.04 7.67 7.64
N TYR A 58 -11.75 6.84 8.40
CA TYR A 58 -11.24 5.62 8.99
C TYR A 58 -11.91 4.40 8.35
N LYS A 59 -11.11 3.47 7.84
CA LYS A 59 -11.60 2.24 7.26
C LYS A 59 -11.26 1.06 8.15
N HIS A 60 -12.25 0.21 8.38
CA HIS A 60 -12.31 -0.87 9.36
C HIS A 60 -12.45 -0.35 10.81
N GLU A 61 -12.43 -1.27 11.77
CA GLU A 61 -12.75 -0.97 13.17
C GLU A 61 -11.63 -0.17 13.86
N PHE A 62 -11.79 1.13 13.92
CA PHE A 62 -11.04 1.96 14.86
C PHE A 62 -11.83 2.11 16.16
N MET A 63 -11.15 1.97 17.28
CA MET A 63 -11.71 2.29 18.58
C MET A 63 -11.49 3.77 18.85
N ILE A 64 -12.54 4.45 19.25
CA ILE A 64 -12.39 5.76 19.86
C ILE A 64 -11.93 5.50 21.29
N SER A 65 -10.70 5.85 21.62
CA SER A 65 -10.24 5.84 23.00
C SER A 65 -11.02 6.93 23.75
N GLY A 66 -11.89 6.48 24.64
CA GLY A 66 -12.83 7.37 25.33
C GLY A 66 -12.15 8.53 26.05
N SER A 67 -12.96 9.52 26.42
CA SER A 67 -12.59 10.78 27.08
C SER A 67 -11.51 10.59 28.14
N SER A 68 -10.27 10.74 27.77
CA SER A 68 -9.17 10.86 28.71
C SER A 68 -8.53 12.22 28.47
N ASP A 69 -8.11 12.86 29.54
CA ASP A 69 -7.32 14.10 29.51
C ASP A 69 -5.99 13.94 28.75
N GLN A 70 -5.76 12.75 28.18
CA GLN A 70 -4.54 12.34 27.46
C GLN A 70 -4.62 12.52 25.95
N ASN A 71 -5.82 12.74 25.40
CA ASN A 71 -6.03 12.97 23.97
C ASN A 71 -6.42 14.42 23.71
N TYR A 72 -6.03 14.94 22.55
CA TYR A 72 -6.45 16.25 22.09
C TYR A 72 -7.98 16.30 21.95
N GLN A 73 -8.61 17.32 22.46
CA GLN A 73 -10.09 17.45 22.54
C GLN A 73 -10.82 16.24 23.15
N GLY A 74 -10.10 15.36 23.86
CA GLY A 74 -10.67 14.28 24.66
C GLY A 74 -10.97 12.98 23.92
N CYS A 75 -10.60 12.85 22.65
CA CYS A 75 -10.72 11.59 21.89
C CYS A 75 -9.47 11.33 21.05
N GLY A 76 -9.28 10.09 20.62
CA GLY A 76 -8.24 9.67 19.72
C GLY A 76 -8.63 8.35 19.05
N HIS A 77 -8.39 8.22 17.75
CA HIS A 77 -8.67 6.99 17.02
C HIS A 77 -7.50 6.02 17.11
N LYS A 78 -7.78 4.81 17.59
CA LYS A 78 -6.79 3.73 17.71
C LYS A 78 -7.27 2.47 17.02
N THR A 79 -6.35 1.74 16.41
CA THR A 79 -6.66 0.45 15.80
C THR A 79 -6.99 -0.59 16.86
N ASN A 80 -7.87 -1.54 16.53
CA ASN A 80 -8.13 -2.70 17.37
C ASN A 80 -6.92 -3.64 17.34
N MET A 81 -6.54 -4.22 18.48
CA MET A 81 -5.46 -5.20 18.57
C MET A 81 -5.78 -6.55 17.92
N THR A 82 -7.05 -6.88 17.73
CA THR A 82 -7.55 -8.15 17.16
C THR A 82 -8.06 -7.99 15.73
N LYS A 83 -7.42 -7.13 14.95
CA LYS A 83 -7.79 -6.87 13.56
C LYS A 83 -7.52 -8.08 12.65
N SER A 84 -8.46 -8.38 11.76
CA SER A 84 -8.34 -9.42 10.73
C SER A 84 -7.81 -8.91 9.40
N ASP A 85 -7.93 -7.59 9.16
CA ASP A 85 -7.58 -6.94 7.91
C ASP A 85 -6.71 -5.71 8.14
N ASN A 86 -5.97 -5.28 7.10
CA ASN A 86 -5.27 -4.00 7.13
C ASN A 86 -6.26 -2.87 7.36
N GLN A 87 -5.88 -1.94 8.22
CA GLN A 87 -6.68 -0.75 8.52
C GLN A 87 -6.08 0.45 7.79
N TYR A 88 -6.94 1.42 7.48
CA TYR A 88 -6.52 2.57 6.70
C TYR A 88 -7.09 3.86 7.28
N ILE A 89 -6.28 4.93 7.22
CA ILE A 89 -6.71 6.31 7.45
C ILE A 89 -6.51 7.07 6.15
N TYR A 90 -7.55 7.78 5.71
CA TYR A 90 -7.52 8.61 4.51
C TYR A 90 -7.82 10.06 4.87
N PHE A 91 -7.04 10.97 4.35
CA PHE A 91 -7.34 12.40 4.36
C PHE A 91 -6.61 13.10 3.22
N SER A 92 -7.09 14.28 2.87
CA SER A 92 -6.43 15.12 1.88
C SER A 92 -6.15 16.49 2.47
N PHE A 93 -5.01 17.07 2.15
CA PHE A 93 -4.67 18.42 2.58
C PHE A 93 -3.96 19.22 1.48
N TYR A 94 -4.19 20.52 1.46
CA TYR A 94 -3.38 21.46 0.70
C TYR A 94 -2.27 21.99 1.60
N GLY A 95 -1.03 21.91 1.15
CA GLY A 95 0.11 22.40 1.91
C GLY A 95 1.43 21.76 1.46
N SER A 96 2.49 22.04 2.21
CA SER A 96 3.84 21.52 1.95
C SER A 96 4.44 20.75 3.11
N LYS A 97 3.70 20.61 4.23
CA LYS A 97 4.19 19.99 5.46
C LYS A 97 3.06 19.26 6.18
N LEU A 98 3.41 18.15 6.83
CA LEU A 98 2.52 17.33 7.65
C LEU A 98 3.26 16.81 8.88
N ARG A 99 2.60 16.83 10.02
CA ARG A 99 3.00 16.15 11.25
C ARG A 99 1.85 15.31 11.78
N LEU A 100 2.17 14.16 12.36
CA LEU A 100 1.19 13.28 13.01
C LEU A 100 1.55 13.09 14.46
N PHE A 101 0.53 13.06 15.30
CA PHE A 101 0.66 13.00 16.76
C PHE A 101 -0.23 11.93 17.35
N ASP A 102 0.26 11.32 18.42
CA ASP A 102 -0.48 10.35 19.25
C ASP A 102 0.08 10.36 20.68
N TYR A 103 -0.54 9.58 21.53
CA TYR A 103 0.05 9.03 22.74
C TYR A 103 0.62 7.64 22.42
N PRO A 104 1.89 7.53 22.01
CA PRO A 104 2.44 6.27 21.50
C PRO A 104 2.47 5.20 22.58
N CYS A 105 2.08 3.99 22.20
CA CYS A 105 2.11 2.83 23.08
C CYS A 105 3.41 2.03 22.86
N TYR A 106 3.85 1.29 23.90
CA TYR A 106 5.02 0.40 23.80
C TYR A 106 4.88 -0.67 22.72
N ASN A 107 3.64 -1.02 22.34
CA ASN A 107 3.29 -1.97 21.30
C ASN A 107 2.79 -1.29 20.03
N ALA A 108 3.27 -0.10 19.72
CA ALA A 108 2.92 0.57 18.46
C ALA A 108 3.32 -0.27 17.24
N SER A 109 2.49 -0.24 16.19
CA SER A 109 2.77 -0.93 14.92
C SER A 109 4.14 -0.50 14.35
N LYS A 110 4.94 -1.49 13.93
CA LYS A 110 6.29 -1.25 13.38
C LYS A 110 6.29 -1.02 11.88
N ASN A 111 5.30 -1.54 11.19
CA ASN A 111 5.26 -1.62 9.73
C ASN A 111 4.17 -0.73 9.12
N SER A 112 3.55 0.15 9.90
CA SER A 112 2.66 1.17 9.36
C SER A 112 3.39 2.10 8.41
N LYS A 113 2.73 2.52 7.35
CA LYS A 113 3.31 3.29 6.26
C LYS A 113 2.33 4.33 5.74
N ILE A 114 2.87 5.42 5.16
CA ILE A 114 2.11 6.56 4.66
C ILE A 114 2.42 6.81 3.19
N SER A 115 1.41 7.22 2.45
CA SER A 115 1.48 7.67 1.07
C SER A 115 0.95 9.09 0.98
N PHE A 116 1.49 9.90 0.04
CA PHE A 116 1.02 11.25 -0.27
C PHE A 116 0.41 11.36 -1.68
N ASP A 117 0.35 10.26 -2.40
CA ASP A 117 -0.08 10.17 -3.80
C ASP A 117 -1.27 9.22 -4.01
N GLY A 118 -2.06 9.00 -2.94
CA GLY A 118 -3.26 8.17 -2.99
C GLY A 118 -2.97 6.67 -2.96
N GLY A 119 -1.86 6.25 -2.35
CA GLY A 119 -1.52 4.85 -2.15
C GLY A 119 -0.62 4.24 -3.24
N LYS A 120 -0.01 5.06 -4.11
CA LYS A 120 0.90 4.57 -5.17
C LYS A 120 2.30 4.29 -4.65
N THR A 121 2.81 5.18 -3.81
CA THR A 121 4.12 5.03 -3.17
C THR A 121 3.98 5.19 -1.67
N PHE A 122 4.72 4.40 -0.90
CA PHE A 122 4.65 4.40 0.55
C PHE A 122 6.03 4.57 1.18
N GLU A 123 6.08 5.30 2.29
CA GLU A 123 7.23 5.37 3.19
C GLU A 123 6.81 4.96 4.61
N ARG A 124 7.78 4.64 5.47
CA ARG A 124 7.47 4.23 6.85
C ARG A 124 6.84 5.36 7.64
N CYS A 125 5.78 5.04 8.39
CA CYS A 125 5.10 5.94 9.31
C CYS A 125 4.74 5.15 10.58
N SER A 126 5.57 5.21 11.63
CA SER A 126 5.43 4.36 12.80
C SER A 126 5.77 5.11 14.07
N ALA A 127 4.94 4.98 15.09
CA ALA A 127 5.18 5.49 16.44
C ALA A 127 6.03 4.54 17.31
N TYR A 128 6.48 3.39 16.77
CA TYR A 128 7.29 2.44 17.53
C TYR A 128 8.67 3.02 17.90
N GLY A 129 8.99 2.96 19.18
CA GLY A 129 10.26 3.49 19.72
C GLY A 129 10.26 5.00 19.97
N VAL A 130 9.14 5.67 19.73
CA VAL A 130 8.93 7.08 20.13
C VAL A 130 8.53 7.13 21.60
N PRO A 131 8.93 8.16 22.38
CA PRO A 131 8.53 8.30 23.77
C PRO A 131 7.02 8.23 23.97
N SER A 132 6.58 7.50 25.00
CA SER A 132 5.16 7.33 25.33
C SER A 132 4.70 8.49 26.20
N GLU A 133 4.49 9.64 25.59
CA GLU A 133 4.04 10.87 26.22
C GLU A 133 2.89 11.48 25.40
N MET A 134 2.01 12.24 26.07
CA MET A 134 0.89 12.91 25.40
C MET A 134 1.38 13.87 24.30
N TYR A 135 0.62 13.96 23.20
CA TYR A 135 0.88 14.90 22.11
C TYR A 135 2.28 14.78 21.50
N THR A 136 2.80 13.54 21.46
CA THR A 136 4.11 13.24 20.91
C THR A 136 4.05 13.16 19.39
N MET A 137 4.87 13.95 18.72
CA MET A 137 5.04 13.86 17.28
C MET A 137 5.75 12.57 16.91
N PHE A 138 5.09 11.67 16.19
CA PHE A 138 5.69 10.41 15.77
C PHE A 138 6.08 10.40 14.28
N TYR A 139 5.61 11.36 13.51
CA TYR A 139 5.93 11.49 12.10
C TYR A 139 5.95 12.95 11.66
N GLU A 140 6.91 13.30 10.81
CA GLU A 140 7.01 14.60 10.17
C GLU A 140 7.44 14.44 8.70
N LYS A 141 6.78 15.18 7.83
CA LYS A 141 7.14 15.37 6.42
C LYS A 141 7.13 16.85 6.10
N ILE A 142 8.26 17.34 5.61
CA ILE A 142 8.44 18.74 5.17
C ILE A 142 9.00 18.73 3.73
N GLY A 143 8.85 19.84 3.03
CA GLY A 143 9.41 20.01 1.69
C GLY A 143 8.60 19.31 0.60
N LEU A 144 7.33 19.00 0.84
CA LEU A 144 6.40 18.62 -0.20
C LEU A 144 6.15 19.82 -1.13
N GLU A 145 5.70 19.57 -2.35
CA GLU A 145 5.17 20.63 -3.20
C GLU A 145 3.92 21.25 -2.56
N ASN A 146 3.73 22.55 -2.70
CA ASN A 146 2.55 23.23 -2.17
C ASN A 146 1.33 22.97 -3.07
N LYS A 147 0.66 21.87 -2.85
CA LYS A 147 -0.50 21.37 -3.60
C LYS A 147 -1.40 20.49 -2.73
N ILE A 148 -2.46 19.92 -3.31
CA ILE A 148 -3.25 18.88 -2.65
C ILE A 148 -2.48 17.56 -2.64
N HIS A 149 -2.36 16.99 -1.43
CA HIS A 149 -1.84 15.64 -1.19
C HIS A 149 -2.97 14.73 -0.74
N ASN A 150 -3.10 13.58 -1.41
CA ASN A 150 -4.07 12.55 -1.02
C ASN A 150 -3.33 11.53 -0.15
N VAL A 151 -3.54 11.62 1.14
CA VAL A 151 -2.83 10.81 2.13
C VAL A 151 -3.55 9.50 2.39
N VAL A 152 -2.79 8.43 2.40
CA VAL A 152 -3.22 7.10 2.83
C VAL A 152 -2.24 6.60 3.87
N ILE A 153 -2.71 6.31 5.08
CA ILE A 153 -1.94 5.59 6.08
C ILE A 153 -2.44 4.15 6.08
N GLU A 154 -1.55 3.22 5.81
CA GLU A 154 -1.83 1.78 5.85
C GLU A 154 -1.21 1.18 7.12
N ILE A 155 -2.06 0.53 7.91
CA ILE A 155 -1.70 -0.15 9.13
C ILE A 155 -1.90 -1.65 8.90
N PRO A 156 -0.82 -2.43 8.72
CA PRO A 156 -0.92 -3.85 8.43
C PRO A 156 -1.44 -4.64 9.63
N VAL A 157 -1.92 -5.84 9.35
CA VAL A 157 -2.26 -6.80 10.40
C VAL A 157 -0.99 -7.22 11.11
N GLU A 158 -0.87 -6.88 12.38
CA GLU A 158 0.21 -7.29 13.28
C GLU A 158 -0.41 -7.67 14.61
N GLU A 159 -0.04 -8.83 15.16
CA GLU A 159 -0.58 -9.30 16.44
C GLU A 159 -0.22 -8.35 17.58
N ASN A 160 -1.21 -8.03 18.42
CA ASN A 160 -1.07 -7.22 19.63
C ASN A 160 -0.42 -5.85 19.41
N THR A 161 -0.54 -5.26 18.21
CA THR A 161 -0.04 -3.93 17.93
C THR A 161 -1.17 -2.91 17.80
N ILE A 162 -0.86 -1.67 18.11
CA ILE A 162 -1.75 -0.51 18.03
C ILE A 162 -1.13 0.54 17.12
N PHE A 163 -1.93 1.22 16.35
CA PHE A 163 -1.62 2.49 15.71
C PHE A 163 -2.65 3.51 16.18
N GLY A 164 -2.22 4.67 16.61
CA GLY A 164 -3.07 5.77 17.00
C GLY A 164 -2.84 7.00 16.16
N LEU A 165 -3.89 7.80 16.01
CA LEU A 165 -3.86 9.17 15.56
C LEU A 165 -4.71 9.98 16.53
N ASP A 166 -4.14 11.02 17.12
CA ASP A 166 -4.81 11.93 18.05
C ASP A 166 -5.10 13.28 17.35
N PHE A 167 -4.13 13.78 16.59
CA PHE A 167 -4.30 14.96 15.75
C PHE A 167 -3.18 15.04 14.72
N LEU A 168 -3.32 15.97 13.80
CA LEU A 168 -2.30 16.31 12.82
C LEU A 168 -2.08 17.82 12.73
N ASP A 169 -0.87 18.21 12.37
CA ASP A 169 -0.54 19.59 12.03
C ASP A 169 -0.13 19.69 10.54
N THR A 170 -0.59 20.72 9.84
CA THR A 170 -0.16 21.06 8.47
C THR A 170 0.04 22.58 8.34
N ASP A 171 0.83 23.01 7.36
CA ASP A 171 1.01 24.45 7.04
C ASP A 171 -0.12 25.01 6.18
N GLY A 172 -1.11 24.21 5.84
CA GLY A 172 -2.24 24.56 5.01
C GLY A 172 -3.60 24.27 5.63
N TYR A 173 -4.41 23.44 4.95
CA TYR A 173 -5.75 23.09 5.40
C TYR A 173 -6.19 21.72 4.87
N LEU A 174 -7.05 21.03 5.63
CA LEU A 174 -7.70 19.81 5.16
C LEU A 174 -8.71 20.16 4.07
N VAL A 175 -8.81 19.28 3.08
CA VAL A 175 -9.79 19.36 2.00
C VAL A 175 -10.68 18.12 2.01
N PRO A 176 -11.88 18.18 1.41
CA PRO A 176 -12.74 17.00 1.31
C PRO A 176 -12.00 15.82 0.71
N THR A 177 -12.13 14.67 1.34
CA THR A 177 -11.41 13.45 0.97
C THR A 177 -12.33 12.48 0.25
N VAL A 178 -11.83 11.89 -0.84
CA VAL A 178 -12.42 10.75 -1.52
C VAL A 178 -11.43 9.59 -1.45
N SER A 179 -11.92 8.37 -1.23
CA SER A 179 -11.07 7.17 -1.22
C SER A 179 -11.80 5.96 -1.80
N PHE A 180 -11.04 4.98 -2.30
CA PHE A 180 -11.59 3.67 -2.63
C PHE A 180 -11.51 2.73 -1.43
N GLU A 181 -12.48 1.85 -1.32
CA GLU A 181 -12.43 0.77 -0.33
C GLU A 181 -11.21 -0.13 -0.53
N LYS A 182 -10.81 -0.37 -1.78
CA LYS A 182 -9.62 -1.15 -2.15
C LYS A 182 -8.69 -0.32 -3.00
N LEU A 183 -7.39 -0.35 -2.68
CA LEU A 183 -6.36 0.34 -3.45
C LEU A 183 -5.96 -0.43 -4.71
N SER A 184 -6.27 -1.72 -4.76
CA SER A 184 -6.05 -2.59 -5.92
C SER A 184 -7.12 -3.65 -6.06
N MET A 185 -7.31 -4.15 -7.29
CA MET A 185 -8.18 -5.26 -7.65
C MET A 185 -7.49 -6.14 -8.67
N ASP A 186 -7.60 -7.45 -8.50
CA ASP A 186 -7.23 -8.44 -9.50
C ASP A 186 -8.50 -9.08 -10.05
N LEU A 187 -8.70 -8.99 -11.36
CA LEU A 187 -9.89 -9.47 -12.08
C LEU A 187 -9.47 -10.36 -13.24
N THR A 188 -10.36 -11.26 -13.63
CA THR A 188 -10.21 -12.06 -14.85
C THR A 188 -11.03 -11.41 -16.00
N VAL A 189 -10.57 -11.51 -17.22
CA VAL A 189 -11.33 -11.02 -18.41
C VAL A 189 -12.77 -11.55 -18.36
N GLY A 190 -13.74 -10.65 -18.48
CA GLY A 190 -15.17 -10.92 -18.41
C GLY A 190 -15.77 -10.81 -17.00
N ASP A 191 -14.96 -10.73 -15.95
CA ASP A 191 -15.46 -10.53 -14.58
C ASP A 191 -15.89 -9.09 -14.35
N SER A 192 -16.80 -8.94 -13.39
CA SER A 192 -17.17 -7.63 -12.87
C SER A 192 -17.16 -7.66 -11.35
N GLN A 193 -16.63 -6.63 -10.74
CA GLN A 193 -16.59 -6.48 -9.28
C GLN A 193 -17.14 -5.14 -8.84
N GLN A 194 -17.95 -5.16 -7.78
CA GLN A 194 -18.38 -3.95 -7.12
C GLN A 194 -17.22 -3.35 -6.33
N SER A 195 -16.93 -2.07 -6.59
CA SER A 195 -16.07 -1.24 -5.74
C SER A 195 -16.93 -0.29 -4.92
N TYR A 196 -16.33 0.36 -3.94
CA TYR A 196 -16.98 1.40 -3.16
C TYR A 196 -16.06 2.59 -3.04
N VAL A 197 -16.66 3.78 -3.18
CA VAL A 197 -16.00 5.06 -2.96
C VAL A 197 -16.50 5.62 -1.65
N LEU A 198 -15.58 5.99 -0.77
CA LEU A 198 -15.87 6.68 0.47
C LEU A 198 -15.72 8.18 0.23
N THR A 199 -16.68 8.95 0.70
CA THR A 199 -16.68 10.43 0.59
C THR A 199 -16.68 11.04 1.98
N SER A 200 -16.14 12.25 2.13
CA SER A 200 -16.11 12.98 3.40
C SER A 200 -16.93 14.27 3.36
N GLY A 201 -17.32 14.74 4.52
CA GLY A 201 -18.07 15.99 4.69
C GLY A 201 -19.47 15.93 4.10
N ALA A 202 -19.88 16.97 3.42
CA ALA A 202 -21.20 17.09 2.77
C ALA A 202 -21.24 16.45 1.37
N TYR A 203 -20.14 15.86 0.90
CA TYR A 203 -20.06 15.25 -0.43
C TYR A 203 -20.64 13.84 -0.43
N THR A 204 -21.30 13.52 -1.53
CA THR A 204 -21.90 12.20 -1.79
C THR A 204 -21.25 11.55 -3.00
N GLN A 205 -21.59 10.30 -3.28
CA GLN A 205 -21.10 9.61 -4.48
C GLN A 205 -21.53 10.32 -5.78
N GLU A 206 -22.64 11.03 -5.80
CA GLU A 206 -23.10 11.80 -6.95
C GLU A 206 -22.17 12.97 -7.31
N ASP A 207 -21.38 13.45 -6.36
CA ASP A 207 -20.38 14.49 -6.56
C ASP A 207 -19.07 13.96 -7.13
N VAL A 208 -18.91 12.64 -7.25
CA VAL A 208 -17.70 11.97 -7.70
C VAL A 208 -17.78 11.67 -9.20
N VAL A 209 -16.70 11.97 -9.91
CA VAL A 209 -16.45 11.51 -11.28
C VAL A 209 -15.54 10.30 -11.23
N LEU A 210 -15.95 9.22 -11.88
CA LEU A 210 -15.22 7.96 -11.98
C LEU A 210 -14.67 7.81 -13.39
N THR A 211 -13.38 7.51 -13.52
CA THR A 211 -12.70 7.34 -14.81
C THR A 211 -11.74 6.16 -14.78
N SER A 212 -11.50 5.56 -15.95
CA SER A 212 -10.42 4.58 -16.18
C SER A 212 -9.33 5.21 -17.02
N SER A 213 -8.07 4.96 -16.70
CA SER A 213 -6.94 5.41 -17.50
C SER A 213 -6.82 4.62 -18.83
N ASP A 214 -7.39 3.43 -18.88
CA ASP A 214 -7.50 2.60 -20.09
C ASP A 214 -8.80 1.81 -20.06
N GLU A 215 -9.83 2.35 -20.71
CA GLU A 215 -11.15 1.74 -20.80
C GLU A 215 -11.16 0.45 -21.65
N SER A 216 -10.13 0.21 -22.44
CA SER A 216 -9.99 -1.05 -23.18
C SER A 216 -9.61 -2.22 -22.28
N VAL A 217 -8.95 -1.95 -21.13
CA VAL A 217 -8.56 -2.94 -20.12
C VAL A 217 -9.69 -3.18 -19.14
N ALA A 218 -10.19 -2.12 -18.50
CA ALA A 218 -11.35 -2.18 -17.63
C ALA A 218 -12.09 -0.85 -17.58
N THR A 219 -13.43 -0.93 -17.45
CA THR A 219 -14.31 0.23 -17.26
C THR A 219 -14.84 0.30 -15.85
N ILE A 220 -15.28 1.47 -15.43
CA ILE A 220 -16.05 1.68 -14.18
C ILE A 220 -17.31 2.48 -14.49
N ASP A 221 -18.44 2.08 -13.96
CA ASP A 221 -19.69 2.82 -14.06
C ASP A 221 -19.92 3.76 -12.86
N GLN A 222 -20.96 4.60 -12.92
CA GLN A 222 -21.31 5.53 -11.84
C GLN A 222 -21.78 4.84 -10.54
N ASN A 223 -22.09 3.55 -10.59
CA ASN A 223 -22.39 2.73 -9.42
C ASN A 223 -21.13 2.06 -8.84
N CYS A 224 -19.94 2.48 -9.28
CA CYS A 224 -18.65 1.92 -8.88
C CYS A 224 -18.45 0.44 -9.26
N LYS A 225 -19.16 -0.08 -10.27
CA LYS A 225 -18.95 -1.43 -10.78
C LYS A 225 -17.83 -1.41 -11.80
N VAL A 226 -16.76 -2.13 -11.51
CA VAL A 226 -15.62 -2.32 -12.39
C VAL A 226 -15.86 -3.55 -13.26
N THR A 227 -15.66 -3.45 -14.58
CA THR A 227 -15.80 -4.54 -15.55
C THR A 227 -14.48 -4.73 -16.28
N ALA A 228 -13.92 -5.93 -16.21
CA ALA A 228 -12.67 -6.34 -16.85
C ALA A 228 -12.92 -6.76 -18.31
N LEU A 229 -12.29 -6.08 -19.26
CA LEU A 229 -12.53 -6.28 -20.71
C LEU A 229 -11.36 -6.99 -21.41
N LYS A 230 -10.13 -6.66 -21.06
CA LYS A 230 -8.92 -7.16 -21.72
C LYS A 230 -7.79 -7.27 -20.69
N GLU A 231 -6.91 -8.24 -20.90
CA GLU A 231 -5.68 -8.39 -20.11
C GLU A 231 -4.83 -7.11 -20.11
N GLY A 232 -4.33 -6.72 -18.95
CA GLY A 232 -3.52 -5.51 -18.76
C GLY A 232 -3.67 -4.90 -17.38
N LYS A 233 -3.17 -3.69 -17.25
CA LYS A 233 -3.32 -2.87 -16.04
C LYS A 233 -3.92 -1.53 -16.40
N THR A 234 -4.87 -1.08 -15.58
CA THR A 234 -5.44 0.27 -15.67
C THR A 234 -5.58 0.86 -14.28
N VAL A 235 -5.74 2.18 -14.21
CA VAL A 235 -5.97 2.91 -12.96
C VAL A 235 -7.37 3.53 -13.00
N ILE A 236 -8.21 3.09 -12.09
CA ILE A 236 -9.50 3.75 -11.85
C ILE A 236 -9.26 4.95 -10.94
N THR A 237 -9.85 6.09 -11.30
CA THR A 237 -9.76 7.33 -10.52
C THR A 237 -11.14 7.78 -10.09
N ALA A 238 -11.28 8.13 -8.83
CA ALA A 238 -12.43 8.83 -8.27
C ALA A 238 -12.00 10.27 -7.91
N GLN A 239 -12.72 11.28 -8.39
CA GLN A 239 -12.39 12.68 -8.13
C GLN A 239 -13.67 13.49 -7.94
N TYR A 240 -13.72 14.39 -6.97
CA TYR A 240 -14.82 15.34 -6.86
C TYR A 240 -14.89 16.30 -8.05
N LYS A 241 -16.09 16.58 -8.54
CA LYS A 241 -16.35 17.45 -9.71
C LYS A 241 -15.69 18.82 -9.63
N ASN A 242 -15.55 19.36 -8.42
CA ASN A 242 -15.06 20.73 -8.17
C ASN A 242 -13.84 20.74 -7.24
N SER A 243 -13.04 19.69 -7.20
CA SER A 243 -11.86 19.57 -6.36
C SER A 243 -10.75 18.80 -7.09
N GLU A 244 -9.51 19.09 -6.73
CA GLU A 244 -8.36 18.30 -7.16
C GLU A 244 -8.13 17.04 -6.29
N ALA A 245 -8.88 16.91 -5.19
CA ALA A 245 -8.80 15.74 -4.33
C ALA A 245 -9.31 14.51 -5.08
N LYS A 246 -8.48 13.46 -5.12
CA LYS A 246 -8.76 12.24 -5.88
C LYS A 246 -8.19 11.00 -5.21
N ALA A 247 -8.82 9.87 -5.45
CA ALA A 247 -8.34 8.54 -5.10
C ALA A 247 -8.09 7.70 -6.35
N THR A 248 -7.24 6.70 -6.22
CA THR A 248 -6.94 5.76 -7.30
C THR A 248 -7.00 4.32 -6.80
N CYS A 249 -7.47 3.43 -7.69
CA CYS A 249 -7.43 1.99 -7.50
C CYS A 249 -6.75 1.35 -8.72
N VAL A 250 -5.73 0.53 -8.49
CA VAL A 250 -5.05 -0.20 -9.58
C VAL A 250 -5.84 -1.45 -9.89
N VAL A 251 -6.24 -1.62 -11.15
CA VAL A 251 -6.93 -2.83 -11.62
C VAL A 251 -5.98 -3.61 -12.51
N THR A 252 -5.66 -4.83 -12.10
CA THR A 252 -4.92 -5.81 -12.92
C THR A 252 -5.92 -6.81 -13.48
N VAL A 253 -5.99 -6.90 -14.80
CA VAL A 253 -6.83 -7.88 -15.49
C VAL A 253 -5.94 -8.96 -16.06
N VAL A 254 -6.19 -10.20 -15.64
CA VAL A 254 -5.52 -11.38 -16.18
C VAL A 254 -6.46 -12.12 -17.12
N HIS A 255 -5.90 -12.85 -18.07
CA HIS A 255 -6.71 -13.75 -18.88
C HIS A 255 -7.30 -14.81 -17.97
N LYS A 256 -8.59 -15.14 -18.14
CA LYS A 256 -9.12 -16.36 -17.57
C LYS A 256 -8.29 -17.46 -18.23
N GLY A 257 -7.39 -18.07 -17.46
CA GLY A 257 -6.69 -19.23 -17.98
C GLY A 257 -7.76 -20.10 -18.61
N THR A 258 -7.87 -20.10 -19.92
CA THR A 258 -8.42 -21.26 -20.58
C THR A 258 -7.47 -22.34 -20.09
N ASN A 259 -7.88 -23.09 -19.05
CA ASN A 259 -7.38 -24.45 -19.02
C ASN A 259 -7.57 -24.90 -20.47
N PRO A 260 -6.50 -25.21 -21.23
CA PRO A 260 -6.71 -25.84 -22.52
C PRO A 260 -7.77 -26.90 -22.25
N PRO A 261 -8.78 -27.07 -23.16
CA PRO A 261 -9.83 -28.03 -22.91
C PRO A 261 -9.13 -29.24 -22.31
N VAL A 262 -9.61 -29.71 -21.17
CA VAL A 262 -9.13 -30.98 -20.63
C VAL A 262 -9.66 -31.98 -21.65
N ASP A 263 -8.92 -32.13 -22.74
CA ASP A 263 -8.99 -33.35 -23.51
C ASP A 263 -8.79 -34.44 -22.47
N GLU A 264 -9.74 -35.34 -22.42
CA GLU A 264 -9.65 -36.55 -21.58
C GLU A 264 -8.22 -37.05 -21.63
N PRO A 265 -7.62 -37.46 -20.47
CA PRO A 265 -6.23 -37.85 -20.44
C PRO A 265 -5.99 -38.79 -21.60
N ALA A 266 -5.15 -38.41 -22.52
CA ALA A 266 -4.70 -39.29 -23.57
C ALA A 266 -4.07 -40.50 -22.84
N THR A 267 -4.86 -41.55 -22.73
CA THR A 267 -4.34 -42.90 -22.35
C THR A 267 -3.53 -43.34 -23.54
N GLY A 268 -2.31 -42.92 -23.65
CA GLY A 268 -1.44 -43.25 -24.75
C GLY A 268 0.01 -42.94 -24.41
N ASP A 269 0.92 -43.73 -24.96
CA ASP A 269 2.37 -43.64 -24.91
C ASP A 269 2.95 -42.32 -25.47
N GLY A 270 2.38 -41.17 -25.11
CA GLY A 270 2.79 -39.83 -25.56
C GLY A 270 4.12 -39.44 -24.94
N THR A 271 4.98 -38.85 -25.75
CA THR A 271 6.19 -38.19 -25.28
C THR A 271 5.88 -36.86 -24.66
N LEU A 272 6.29 -36.62 -23.41
CA LEU A 272 6.12 -35.34 -22.71
C LEU A 272 7.31 -34.40 -22.97
N TYR A 273 7.05 -33.22 -23.48
CA TYR A 273 8.03 -32.14 -23.66
C TYR A 273 7.82 -31.09 -22.56
N ILE A 274 8.85 -30.86 -21.75
CA ILE A 274 8.77 -30.00 -20.57
C ILE A 274 9.67 -28.78 -20.76
N GLU A 275 9.10 -27.61 -20.78
CA GLU A 275 9.82 -26.34 -20.88
C GLU A 275 10.31 -25.89 -19.50
N MET A 276 11.60 -25.60 -19.40
CA MET A 276 12.27 -25.16 -18.18
C MET A 276 12.48 -23.64 -18.20
N VAL A 277 12.58 -23.03 -17.02
CA VAL A 277 12.82 -21.56 -16.85
C VAL A 277 14.07 -21.06 -17.56
N ASP A 278 15.06 -21.94 -17.80
CA ASP A 278 16.29 -21.62 -18.54
C ASP A 278 16.14 -21.72 -20.07
N GLY A 279 14.91 -21.97 -20.58
CA GLY A 279 14.58 -22.13 -21.99
C GLY A 279 14.92 -23.51 -22.55
N ASN A 280 15.45 -24.44 -21.74
CA ASN A 280 15.69 -25.82 -22.19
C ASN A 280 14.39 -26.61 -22.24
N ILE A 281 14.27 -27.49 -23.23
CA ILE A 281 13.16 -28.44 -23.36
C ILE A 281 13.66 -29.81 -22.97
N LYS A 282 13.07 -30.40 -21.94
CA LYS A 282 13.32 -31.80 -21.53
C LYS A 282 12.26 -32.71 -22.16
N GLN A 283 12.67 -33.87 -22.62
CA GLN A 283 11.80 -34.90 -23.18
C GLN A 283 11.73 -36.09 -22.21
N ALA A 284 10.53 -36.42 -21.76
CA ALA A 284 10.29 -37.56 -20.87
C ALA A 284 9.55 -38.68 -21.62
N GLN A 285 10.00 -39.94 -21.38
CA GLN A 285 9.41 -41.16 -21.89
C GLN A 285 8.99 -42.05 -20.73
N ASP A 286 8.11 -43.02 -21.02
CA ASP A 286 7.58 -43.97 -20.04
C ASP A 286 7.02 -43.31 -18.77
N LEU A 287 6.27 -42.22 -18.93
CA LEU A 287 5.75 -41.43 -17.86
C LEU A 287 4.22 -41.56 -17.77
N ASP A 288 3.70 -41.65 -16.55
CA ASP A 288 2.28 -41.41 -16.31
C ASP A 288 1.99 -39.88 -16.44
N VAL A 289 1.48 -39.51 -17.62
CA VAL A 289 1.16 -38.14 -17.97
C VAL A 289 0.13 -37.56 -16.99
N ALA A 290 -0.84 -38.38 -16.53
CA ALA A 290 -1.85 -37.92 -15.59
C ALA A 290 -1.26 -37.59 -14.20
N ASP A 291 -0.31 -38.40 -13.74
CA ASP A 291 0.41 -38.17 -12.49
C ASP A 291 1.32 -36.93 -12.57
N PHE A 292 2.01 -36.73 -13.70
CA PHE A 292 2.78 -35.51 -13.94
C PHE A 292 1.90 -34.26 -13.94
N ILE A 293 0.75 -34.30 -14.61
CA ILE A 293 -0.20 -33.17 -14.66
C ILE A 293 -0.71 -32.84 -13.25
N LYS A 294 -1.02 -33.89 -12.46
CA LYS A 294 -1.44 -33.70 -11.07
C LYS A 294 -0.34 -33.03 -10.24
N TRP A 295 0.89 -33.51 -10.34
CA TRP A 295 2.04 -32.88 -9.67
C TRP A 295 2.23 -31.43 -10.12
N PHE A 296 2.20 -31.12 -11.42
CA PHE A 296 2.38 -29.79 -11.96
C PHE A 296 1.27 -28.80 -11.51
N LYS A 297 0.02 -29.26 -11.41
CA LYS A 297 -1.11 -28.44 -10.95
C LYS A 297 -1.09 -28.13 -9.46
N ASN A 298 -0.47 -28.99 -8.66
CA ASN A 298 -0.44 -28.84 -7.20
C ASN A 298 0.69 -27.94 -6.70
N ARG A 299 1.47 -27.33 -7.56
CA ARG A 299 2.64 -26.52 -7.18
C ARG A 299 2.33 -25.27 -6.34
N ASP A 300 1.07 -24.83 -6.28
CA ASP A 300 0.64 -23.64 -5.54
C ASP A 300 -0.15 -23.99 -4.25
N LEU A 301 -0.22 -25.26 -3.89
CA LEU A 301 -0.93 -25.76 -2.72
C LEU A 301 0.07 -26.15 -1.62
N ASP A 302 0.24 -25.29 -0.65
CA ASP A 302 0.92 -25.47 0.65
C ASP A 302 2.26 -26.23 0.74
N ASP A 303 3.12 -25.77 1.65
CA ASP A 303 4.53 -26.13 1.95
C ASP A 303 4.84 -27.63 2.20
N ASN A 304 3.91 -28.54 2.02
CA ASN A 304 4.11 -29.99 2.20
C ASN A 304 4.17 -30.78 0.89
N ASP A 305 4.12 -30.10 -0.25
CA ASP A 305 4.16 -30.76 -1.54
C ASP A 305 5.56 -31.21 -1.91
N ASN A 306 5.63 -32.37 -2.58
CA ASN A 306 6.86 -32.91 -3.10
C ASN A 306 7.40 -31.98 -4.23
N PRO A 307 8.37 -31.11 -3.99
CA PRO A 307 8.80 -30.10 -4.96
C PRO A 307 9.57 -30.70 -6.13
N ILE A 308 9.75 -32.02 -6.13
CA ILE A 308 10.60 -32.75 -7.07
C ILE A 308 9.80 -33.85 -7.76
N TYR A 309 9.84 -33.88 -9.10
CA TYR A 309 9.26 -34.93 -9.91
C TYR A 309 10.36 -35.68 -10.68
N LYS A 310 10.28 -37.01 -10.70
CA LYS A 310 11.26 -37.87 -11.34
C LYS A 310 10.80 -38.23 -12.75
N ILE A 311 11.64 -37.98 -13.74
CA ILE A 311 11.40 -38.37 -15.15
C ILE A 311 12.52 -39.27 -15.67
N LYS A 312 12.26 -40.01 -16.75
CA LYS A 312 13.29 -40.63 -17.58
C LYS A 312 13.40 -39.88 -18.88
N ASN A 313 14.60 -39.43 -19.24
CA ASN A 313 14.85 -38.76 -20.51
C ASN A 313 14.91 -39.74 -21.69
N ALA A 314 14.98 -39.25 -22.92
CA ALA A 314 15.03 -40.05 -24.16
C ALA A 314 16.25 -41.01 -24.24
N LYS A 315 17.27 -40.84 -23.38
CA LYS A 315 18.43 -41.70 -23.28
C LYS A 315 18.29 -42.76 -22.17
N GLY A 316 17.13 -42.82 -21.50
CA GLY A 316 16.85 -43.70 -20.38
C GLY A 316 17.45 -43.27 -19.03
N ASN A 317 18.11 -42.09 -18.97
CA ASN A 317 18.65 -41.56 -17.73
C ASN A 317 17.54 -40.97 -16.86
N VAL A 318 17.71 -41.07 -15.55
CA VAL A 318 16.82 -40.49 -14.57
C VAL A 318 17.20 -39.03 -14.38
N GLU A 319 16.20 -38.15 -14.49
CA GLU A 319 16.32 -36.72 -14.18
C GLU A 319 15.24 -36.31 -13.16
N TYR A 320 15.51 -35.26 -12.42
CA TYR A 320 14.60 -34.69 -11.45
C TYR A 320 14.19 -33.27 -11.87
N LEU A 321 12.90 -33.00 -11.86
CA LEU A 321 12.32 -31.70 -12.12
C LEU A 321 12.00 -31.06 -10.78
N VAL A 322 12.21 -29.74 -10.69
CA VAL A 322 11.80 -28.95 -9.53
C VAL A 322 10.62 -28.07 -9.98
N HIS A 323 9.56 -27.99 -9.20
CA HIS A 323 8.34 -27.23 -9.49
C HIS A 323 8.61 -25.86 -10.07
N ASP A 324 9.41 -25.06 -9.35
CA ASP A 324 9.70 -23.65 -9.71
C ASP A 324 10.54 -23.50 -10.99
N LYS A 325 11.01 -24.61 -11.55
CA LYS A 325 11.85 -24.62 -12.75
C LYS A 325 11.10 -25.07 -14.00
N VAL A 326 9.84 -25.47 -13.87
CA VAL A 326 9.00 -25.88 -15.02
C VAL A 326 8.07 -24.73 -15.40
N VAL A 327 8.17 -24.24 -16.63
CA VAL A 327 7.32 -23.17 -17.18
C VAL A 327 6.04 -23.75 -17.76
N GLY A 328 6.15 -24.83 -18.52
CA GLY A 328 5.04 -25.46 -19.22
C GLY A 328 5.40 -26.85 -19.73
N PHE A 329 4.44 -27.49 -20.36
CA PHE A 329 4.67 -28.79 -21.00
C PHE A 329 3.69 -29.01 -22.16
N GLU A 330 4.08 -29.91 -23.07
CA GLU A 330 3.28 -30.37 -24.21
C GLU A 330 3.35 -31.90 -24.29
N VAL A 331 2.22 -32.55 -24.54
CA VAL A 331 2.14 -34.01 -24.79
C VAL A 331 2.01 -34.20 -26.30
N ARG A 332 2.90 -34.98 -26.91
CA ARG A 332 2.88 -35.32 -28.34
C ARG A 332 2.81 -36.79 -28.58
#